data_4301b98cbb8302909a122abf16f68431
#
_entry.id   4301b98cbb8302909a122abf16f68431
#
_cell.length_a   1.000
_cell.length_b   1.000
_cell.length_c   1.000
_cell.angle_alpha   90.00
_cell.angle_beta   90.00
_cell.angle_gamma   90.00
#
_symmetry.space_group_name_H-M   'P 1'
#
loop_
_entity.id
_entity.type
_entity.pdbx_description
1 polymer ?
#
loop_
_entity_poly.entity_id
_entity_poly.type
_entity_poly.pdbx_seq_one_letter_code
_entity_poly.pdbx_strand_id
1 'polypeptide(L)'
;MSAPPTRGHRWRLALALIVGGVLALALLLTSSEPAVPDSRHATAEQVAAARALVNQARQSRATGEPVELTLAEAELAATSAMVTQGFKPNRFDARVEDGVLTLTGSRPMLFRWINIRAQASGASEGLPTFTVKIGALPLPDWFSQWGLALIQRRMAAQGGTLPPIDTIVRSMRIGPDSVTARVLMPQGS
;
A
#
# COMPACT_ATOMS: atom_id res chain seq x y z
N MET A 1 22.32 33.50 46.01
CA MET A 1 20.87 33.64 45.76
C MET A 1 20.68 33.59 44.25
N SER A 2 20.26 32.44 43.72
CA SER A 2 20.05 32.26 42.26
C SER A 2 18.62 32.67 41.92
N ALA A 3 18.47 33.63 41.02
CA ALA A 3 17.16 34.09 40.56
C ALA A 3 16.38 32.93 39.89
N PRO A 4 15.06 32.79 40.15
CA PRO A 4 14.27 31.74 39.50
C PRO A 4 14.18 32.00 37.99
N PRO A 5 14.24 30.95 37.15
CA PRO A 5 14.15 31.11 35.70
C PRO A 5 12.80 31.75 35.34
N THR A 6 12.87 32.83 34.57
CA THR A 6 11.71 33.62 34.15
C THR A 6 10.76 32.74 33.32
N ARG A 7 9.44 32.87 33.53
CA ARG A 7 8.36 32.12 32.86
C ARG A 7 8.48 32.09 31.33
N GLY A 8 9.06 33.14 30.74
CA GLY A 8 9.30 33.23 29.29
C GLY A 8 10.37 32.26 28.74
N HIS A 9 11.31 31.80 29.58
CA HIS A 9 12.36 30.88 29.14
C HIS A 9 11.82 29.43 28.98
N ARG A 10 10.95 29.02 29.89
CA ARG A 10 10.29 27.68 29.85
C ARG A 10 9.39 27.51 28.63
N TRP A 11 8.63 28.53 28.26
CA TRP A 11 7.79 28.53 27.08
C TRP A 11 8.63 28.41 25.77
N ARG A 12 9.74 29.16 25.66
CA ARG A 12 10.60 29.06 24.49
C ARG A 12 11.25 27.69 24.34
N LEU A 13 11.68 27.08 25.47
CA LEU A 13 12.20 25.71 25.46
C LEU A 13 11.12 24.69 25.08
N ALA A 14 9.92 24.81 25.61
CA ALA A 14 8.81 23.92 25.23
C ALA A 14 8.47 24.04 23.74
N LEU A 15 8.41 25.26 23.21
CA LEU A 15 8.19 25.49 21.77
C LEU A 15 9.31 24.90 20.90
N ALA A 16 10.57 25.10 21.30
CA ALA A 16 11.73 24.55 20.59
C ALA A 16 11.71 23.01 20.58
N LEU A 17 11.32 22.37 21.69
CA LEU A 17 11.19 20.92 21.79
C LEU A 17 10.03 20.40 20.90
N ILE A 18 8.89 21.09 20.87
CA ILE A 18 7.76 20.73 20.02
C ILE A 18 8.15 20.85 18.54
N VAL A 19 8.74 21.98 18.14
CA VAL A 19 9.18 22.20 16.75
C VAL A 19 10.25 21.20 16.36
N GLY A 20 11.25 20.95 17.23
CA GLY A 20 12.28 19.94 17.01
C GLY A 20 11.70 18.52 16.88
N GLY A 21 10.75 18.16 17.72
CA GLY A 21 10.05 16.88 17.66
C GLY A 21 9.26 16.71 16.36
N VAL A 22 8.52 17.74 15.93
CA VAL A 22 7.77 17.72 14.67
C VAL A 22 8.70 17.59 13.47
N LEU A 23 9.82 18.32 13.46
CA LEU A 23 10.82 18.22 12.39
C LEU A 23 11.48 16.83 12.36
N ALA A 24 11.86 16.29 13.51
CA ALA A 24 12.42 14.95 13.61
C ALA A 24 11.44 13.88 13.10
N LEU A 25 10.17 13.98 13.49
CA LEU A 25 9.12 13.08 13.00
C LEU A 25 8.92 13.22 11.49
N ALA A 26 8.90 14.44 10.96
CA ALA A 26 8.80 14.67 9.51
C ALA A 26 9.98 14.06 8.75
N LEU A 27 11.20 14.13 9.30
CA LEU A 27 12.39 13.51 8.71
C LEU A 27 12.33 11.98 8.75
N LEU A 28 11.80 11.38 9.81
CA LEU A 28 11.62 9.93 9.93
C LEU A 28 10.55 9.38 8.97
N LEU A 29 9.50 10.15 8.71
CA LEU A 29 8.40 9.76 7.84
C LEU A 29 8.70 10.00 6.36
N THR A 30 9.67 10.86 6.04
CA THR A 30 9.98 11.27 4.66
C THR A 30 11.39 10.90 4.25
N SER A 31 11.60 10.72 2.95
CA SER A 31 12.91 10.44 2.34
C SER A 31 13.24 11.50 1.29
N SER A 32 14.53 11.71 1.00
CA SER A 32 14.97 12.54 -0.12
C SER A 32 14.64 11.94 -1.47
N GLU A 33 14.52 10.60 -1.53
CA GLU A 33 14.29 9.84 -2.75
C GLU A 33 13.05 8.95 -2.62
N PRO A 34 12.37 8.66 -3.76
CA PRO A 34 11.30 7.69 -3.78
C PRO A 34 11.87 6.28 -3.60
N ALA A 35 11.21 5.45 -2.82
CA ALA A 35 11.55 4.03 -2.69
C ALA A 35 11.20 3.25 -3.98
N VAL A 36 10.24 3.76 -4.76
CA VAL A 36 9.87 3.23 -6.07
C VAL A 36 10.53 4.11 -7.14
N PRO A 37 11.44 3.56 -7.96
CA PRO A 37 12.05 4.31 -9.06
C PRO A 37 11.01 4.75 -10.09
N ASP A 38 11.39 5.64 -11.01
CA ASP A 38 10.49 6.01 -12.10
C ASP A 38 10.11 4.76 -12.89
N SER A 39 8.81 4.47 -12.91
CA SER A 39 8.31 3.25 -13.51
C SER A 39 8.69 3.23 -14.98
N ARG A 40 9.36 2.16 -15.38
CA ARG A 40 9.48 1.78 -16.79
C ARG A 40 8.06 1.75 -17.35
N HIS A 41 7.87 2.26 -18.55
CA HIS A 41 6.61 2.10 -19.24
C HIS A 41 6.28 0.61 -19.30
N ALA A 42 5.07 0.26 -18.89
CA ALA A 42 4.63 -1.12 -18.99
C ALA A 42 4.73 -1.56 -20.47
N THR A 43 5.38 -2.69 -20.72
CA THR A 43 5.48 -3.24 -22.07
C THR A 43 4.10 -3.67 -22.56
N ALA A 44 3.91 -3.78 -23.87
CA ALA A 44 2.65 -4.25 -24.44
C ALA A 44 2.24 -5.64 -23.90
N GLU A 45 3.23 -6.51 -23.67
CA GLU A 45 3.05 -7.84 -23.10
C GLU A 45 2.56 -7.77 -21.64
N GLN A 46 3.16 -6.90 -20.83
CA GLN A 46 2.74 -6.67 -19.45
C GLN A 46 1.31 -6.13 -19.38
N VAL A 47 0.95 -5.22 -20.28
CA VAL A 47 -0.43 -4.70 -20.38
C VAL A 47 -1.41 -5.80 -20.77
N ALA A 48 -1.01 -6.69 -21.70
CA ALA A 48 -1.84 -7.84 -22.09
C ALA A 48 -2.05 -8.82 -20.95
N ALA A 49 -1.00 -9.16 -20.19
CA ALA A 49 -1.08 -10.03 -19.01
C ALA A 49 -2.01 -9.43 -17.93
N ALA A 50 -1.86 -8.14 -17.61
CA ALA A 50 -2.73 -7.49 -16.64
C ALA A 50 -4.20 -7.44 -17.10
N ARG A 51 -4.45 -7.26 -18.40
CA ARG A 51 -5.83 -7.35 -18.97
C ARG A 51 -6.42 -8.75 -18.85
N ALA A 52 -5.59 -9.79 -19.06
CA ALA A 52 -6.03 -11.18 -18.90
C ALA A 52 -6.50 -11.45 -17.46
N LEU A 53 -5.75 -10.99 -16.46
CA LEU A 53 -6.12 -11.10 -15.05
C LEU A 53 -7.45 -10.37 -14.74
N VAL A 54 -7.63 -9.15 -15.26
CA VAL A 54 -8.90 -8.41 -15.11
C VAL A 54 -10.06 -9.15 -15.74
N ASN A 55 -9.86 -9.74 -16.92
CA ASN A 55 -10.91 -10.52 -17.59
C ASN A 55 -11.23 -11.79 -16.81
N GLN A 56 -10.25 -12.48 -16.27
CA GLN A 56 -10.44 -13.65 -15.42
C GLN A 56 -11.22 -13.30 -14.14
N ALA A 57 -10.90 -12.17 -13.49
CA ALA A 57 -11.67 -11.67 -12.36
C ALA A 57 -13.14 -11.32 -12.75
N ARG A 58 -13.35 -10.78 -13.96
CA ARG A 58 -14.71 -10.52 -14.48
C ARG A 58 -15.51 -11.79 -14.71
N GLN A 59 -14.87 -12.90 -15.10
CA GLN A 59 -15.56 -14.19 -15.22
C GLN A 59 -16.14 -14.64 -13.89
N SER A 60 -15.41 -14.48 -12.77
CA SER A 60 -15.93 -14.75 -11.44
C SER A 60 -17.22 -13.98 -11.14
N ARG A 61 -17.31 -12.72 -11.61
CA ARG A 61 -18.53 -11.93 -11.47
C ARG A 61 -19.71 -12.48 -12.29
N ALA A 62 -19.43 -13.00 -13.46
CA ALA A 62 -20.47 -13.55 -14.35
C ALA A 62 -20.99 -14.91 -13.87
N THR A 63 -20.12 -15.76 -13.36
CA THR A 63 -20.45 -17.11 -12.90
C THR A 63 -20.92 -17.16 -11.45
N GLY A 64 -20.51 -16.20 -10.62
CA GLY A 64 -20.70 -16.24 -9.17
C GLY A 64 -19.82 -17.27 -8.46
N GLU A 65 -18.85 -17.83 -9.17
CA GLU A 65 -17.92 -18.81 -8.63
C GLU A 65 -16.56 -18.16 -8.29
N PRO A 66 -15.88 -18.61 -7.23
CA PRO A 66 -14.54 -18.14 -6.93
C PRO A 66 -13.57 -18.51 -8.05
N VAL A 67 -12.76 -17.56 -8.47
CA VAL A 67 -11.68 -17.76 -9.44
C VAL A 67 -10.35 -17.66 -8.72
N GLU A 68 -9.43 -18.56 -9.05
CA GLU A 68 -8.06 -18.53 -8.58
C GLU A 68 -7.20 -17.71 -9.55
N LEU A 69 -6.57 -16.65 -9.02
CA LEU A 69 -5.67 -15.76 -9.73
C LEU A 69 -4.27 -16.00 -9.20
N THR A 70 -3.35 -16.40 -10.07
CA THR A 70 -1.92 -16.49 -9.74
C THR A 70 -1.18 -15.37 -10.44
N LEU A 71 -0.46 -14.59 -9.66
CA LEU A 71 0.38 -13.49 -10.13
C LEU A 71 1.84 -13.85 -9.85
N ALA A 72 2.59 -14.13 -10.89
CA ALA A 72 4.04 -14.22 -10.81
C ALA A 72 4.66 -12.81 -10.73
N GLU A 73 5.96 -12.73 -10.54
CA GLU A 73 6.67 -11.45 -10.40
C GLU A 73 6.42 -10.50 -11.59
N ALA A 74 6.40 -11.05 -12.81
CA ALA A 74 6.17 -10.26 -14.02
C ALA A 74 4.78 -9.61 -14.05
N GLU A 75 3.73 -10.35 -13.65
CA GLU A 75 2.35 -9.83 -13.56
C GLU A 75 2.20 -8.82 -12.42
N LEU A 76 2.88 -9.03 -11.30
CA LEU A 76 2.92 -8.06 -10.20
C LEU A 76 3.57 -6.75 -10.63
N ALA A 77 4.71 -6.82 -11.30
CA ALA A 77 5.40 -5.66 -11.85
C ALA A 77 4.55 -4.91 -12.88
N ALA A 78 3.88 -5.66 -13.78
CA ALA A 78 2.97 -5.10 -14.77
C ALA A 78 1.78 -4.37 -14.13
N THR A 79 1.14 -5.01 -13.15
CA THR A 79 0.01 -4.44 -12.41
C THR A 79 0.43 -3.18 -11.68
N SER A 80 1.59 -3.20 -11.03
CA SER A 80 2.16 -2.04 -10.33
C SER A 80 2.43 -0.86 -11.27
N ALA A 81 2.98 -1.13 -12.46
CA ALA A 81 3.23 -0.12 -13.48
C ALA A 81 1.91 0.52 -13.96
N MET A 82 0.86 -0.28 -14.19
CA MET A 82 -0.46 0.23 -14.58
C MET A 82 -1.08 1.09 -13.48
N VAL A 83 -1.01 0.65 -12.21
CA VAL A 83 -1.49 1.41 -11.06
C VAL A 83 -0.73 2.73 -10.96
N THR A 84 0.59 2.72 -11.11
CA THR A 84 1.42 3.93 -11.12
C THR A 84 1.00 4.91 -12.21
N GLN A 85 0.71 4.43 -13.42
CA GLN A 85 0.24 5.29 -14.53
C GLN A 85 -1.13 5.91 -14.24
N GLY A 86 -2.04 5.15 -13.62
CA GLY A 86 -3.38 5.62 -13.29
C GLY A 86 -3.44 6.60 -12.11
N PHE A 87 -2.45 6.55 -11.21
CA PHE A 87 -2.45 7.33 -9.96
C PHE A 87 -1.28 8.32 -9.82
N LYS A 88 -0.76 8.83 -10.95
CA LYS A 88 0.27 9.88 -10.90
C LYS A 88 -0.15 11.05 -9.99
N PRO A 89 0.77 11.63 -9.22
CA PRO A 89 2.23 11.44 -9.19
C PRO A 89 2.71 10.32 -8.25
N ASN A 90 1.81 9.47 -7.70
CA ASN A 90 2.20 8.36 -6.83
C ASN A 90 2.87 7.26 -7.66
N ARG A 91 3.77 6.52 -7.02
CA ARG A 91 4.47 5.38 -7.62
C ARG A 91 4.19 4.15 -6.78
N PHE A 92 3.99 3.02 -7.43
CA PHE A 92 3.71 1.73 -6.77
C PHE A 92 4.59 0.64 -7.35
N ASP A 93 5.00 -0.27 -6.49
CA ASP A 93 5.75 -1.47 -6.84
C ASP A 93 5.26 -2.64 -5.99
N ALA A 94 5.19 -3.82 -6.57
CA ALA A 94 4.85 -5.05 -5.88
C ALA A 94 5.83 -6.13 -6.31
N ARG A 95 6.42 -6.83 -5.34
CA ARG A 95 7.39 -7.90 -5.55
C ARG A 95 7.11 -9.06 -4.61
N VAL A 96 7.47 -10.24 -5.06
CA VAL A 96 7.55 -11.42 -4.21
C VAL A 96 8.97 -11.95 -4.27
N GLU A 97 9.61 -12.02 -3.12
CA GLU A 97 10.95 -12.57 -2.95
C GLU A 97 10.94 -13.47 -1.71
N ASP A 98 11.42 -14.69 -1.85
CA ASP A 98 11.54 -15.65 -0.74
C ASP A 98 10.24 -15.87 0.06
N GLY A 99 9.09 -15.88 -0.60
CA GLY A 99 7.79 -16.06 0.04
C GLY A 99 7.30 -14.85 0.81
N VAL A 100 7.85 -13.66 0.57
CA VAL A 100 7.39 -12.39 1.14
C VAL A 100 6.88 -11.48 0.03
N LEU A 101 5.60 -11.16 0.10
CA LEU A 101 5.00 -10.12 -0.73
C LEU A 101 5.35 -8.75 -0.15
N THR A 102 6.03 -7.94 -0.90
CA THR A 102 6.36 -6.56 -0.56
C THR A 102 5.62 -5.60 -1.49
N LEU A 103 4.75 -4.78 -0.94
CA LEU A 103 4.08 -3.68 -1.62
C LEU A 103 4.74 -2.38 -1.21
N THR A 104 5.20 -1.60 -2.17
CA THR A 104 5.86 -0.31 -1.92
C THR A 104 5.10 0.79 -2.64
N GLY A 105 4.82 1.88 -1.92
CA GLY A 105 4.23 3.10 -2.46
C GLY A 105 5.11 4.30 -2.17
N SER A 106 5.28 5.20 -3.13
CA SER A 106 6.00 6.46 -2.95
C SER A 106 5.12 7.62 -3.42
N ARG A 107 4.97 8.63 -2.57
CA ARG A 107 4.20 9.84 -2.86
C ARG A 107 5.08 11.08 -2.68
N PRO A 108 5.17 11.97 -3.69
CA PRO A 108 5.88 13.23 -3.53
C PRO A 108 5.14 14.15 -2.56
N MET A 109 5.90 14.82 -1.69
CA MET A 109 5.39 15.80 -0.75
C MET A 109 6.36 16.96 -0.62
N LEU A 110 6.06 18.10 -1.25
CA LEU A 110 6.95 19.25 -1.35
C LEU A 110 8.31 18.85 -1.96
N PHE A 111 9.38 18.84 -1.17
CA PHE A 111 10.75 18.51 -1.61
C PHE A 111 11.19 17.10 -1.19
N ARG A 112 10.28 16.28 -0.68
CA ARG A 112 10.58 14.97 -0.12
C ARG A 112 9.54 13.95 -0.58
N TRP A 113 9.77 12.68 -0.18
CA TRP A 113 8.89 11.56 -0.51
C TRP A 113 8.38 10.89 0.76
N ILE A 114 7.12 10.55 0.78
CA ILE A 114 6.56 9.61 1.75
C ILE A 114 6.63 8.24 1.10
N ASN A 115 7.40 7.34 1.71
CA ASN A 115 7.54 5.96 1.28
C ASN A 115 6.77 5.06 2.24
N ILE A 116 5.87 4.25 1.71
CA ILE A 116 5.09 3.27 2.47
C ILE A 116 5.51 1.90 1.97
N ARG A 117 5.83 0.99 2.90
CA ARG A 117 6.12 -0.41 2.59
C ARG A 117 5.22 -1.29 3.43
N ALA A 118 4.52 -2.21 2.78
CA ALA A 118 3.71 -3.24 3.42
C ALA A 118 4.24 -4.61 3.03
N GLN A 119 4.42 -5.49 4.00
CA GLN A 119 4.96 -6.83 3.80
C GLN A 119 4.01 -7.86 4.40
N ALA A 120 3.82 -8.96 3.69
CA ALA A 120 3.06 -10.12 4.15
C ALA A 120 3.73 -11.40 3.68
N SER A 121 3.51 -12.51 4.38
CA SER A 121 4.03 -13.83 4.04
C SER A 121 3.03 -14.93 4.41
N GLY A 122 3.25 -16.12 3.87
CA GLY A 122 2.49 -17.32 4.21
C GLY A 122 1.15 -17.44 3.48
N ALA A 123 0.23 -18.17 4.10
CA ALA A 123 -1.12 -18.39 3.59
C ALA A 123 -2.13 -17.89 4.61
N SER A 124 -3.23 -17.30 4.12
CA SER A 124 -4.31 -16.77 4.95
C SER A 124 -5.67 -17.06 4.36
N GLU A 125 -6.67 -17.22 5.21
CA GLU A 125 -8.07 -17.08 4.83
C GLU A 125 -8.38 -15.58 4.79
N GLY A 126 -8.82 -15.08 3.62
CA GLY A 126 -8.99 -13.64 3.38
C GLY A 126 -7.67 -12.95 3.05
N LEU A 127 -7.58 -11.68 3.44
CA LEU A 127 -6.37 -10.88 3.27
C LEU A 127 -5.32 -11.23 4.34
N PRO A 128 -4.04 -11.33 3.96
CA PRO A 128 -2.97 -11.54 4.92
C PRO A 128 -2.78 -10.31 5.82
N THR A 129 -2.24 -10.54 7.00
CA THR A 129 -1.80 -9.45 7.87
C THR A 129 -0.54 -8.81 7.30
N PHE A 130 -0.60 -7.50 7.09
CA PHE A 130 0.53 -6.73 6.59
C PHE A 130 1.27 -6.04 7.73
N THR A 131 2.59 -6.22 7.78
CA THR A 131 3.47 -5.33 8.54
C THR A 131 3.74 -4.08 7.70
N VAL A 132 3.37 -2.91 8.23
CA VAL A 132 3.46 -1.64 7.48
C VAL A 132 4.53 -0.74 8.08
N LYS A 133 5.32 -0.08 7.21
CA LYS A 133 6.28 0.97 7.58
C LYS A 133 6.01 2.22 6.76
N ILE A 134 6.13 3.39 7.37
CA ILE A 134 6.13 4.70 6.68
C ILE A 134 7.50 5.34 6.91
N GLY A 135 8.25 5.54 5.84
CA GLY A 135 9.65 5.95 5.95
C GLY A 135 10.44 4.93 6.76
N ALA A 136 11.08 5.38 7.85
CA ALA A 136 11.80 4.52 8.78
C ALA A 136 10.92 3.98 9.93
N LEU A 137 9.67 4.44 10.07
CA LEU A 137 8.82 4.16 11.22
C LEU A 137 7.96 2.91 10.99
N PRO A 138 8.12 1.82 11.77
CA PRO A 138 7.18 0.71 11.74
C PRO A 138 5.86 1.13 12.39
N LEU A 139 4.76 0.73 11.78
CA LEU A 139 3.42 1.01 12.29
C LEU A 139 2.87 -0.18 13.06
N PRO A 140 2.07 0.06 14.12
CA PRO A 140 1.39 -1.01 14.83
C PRO A 140 0.40 -1.74 13.92
N ASP A 141 0.11 -3.01 14.22
CA ASP A 141 -0.75 -3.88 13.37
C ASP A 141 -2.17 -3.32 13.19
N TRP A 142 -2.73 -2.64 14.20
CA TRP A 142 -4.04 -2.00 14.09
C TRP A 142 -4.10 -0.91 13.01
N PHE A 143 -2.95 -0.32 12.66
CA PHE A 143 -2.87 0.73 11.64
C PHE A 143 -3.11 0.18 10.24
N SER A 144 -2.70 -1.06 9.95
CA SER A 144 -2.94 -1.72 8.66
C SER A 144 -4.44 -1.91 8.43
N GLN A 145 -5.18 -2.32 9.46
CA GLN A 145 -6.64 -2.48 9.42
C GLN A 145 -7.35 -1.14 9.25
N TRP A 146 -6.92 -0.12 10.00
CA TRP A 146 -7.45 1.24 9.87
C TRP A 146 -7.19 1.84 8.48
N GLY A 147 -5.99 1.64 7.92
CA GLY A 147 -5.61 2.07 6.59
C GLY A 147 -6.47 1.44 5.50
N LEU A 148 -6.71 0.13 5.57
CA LEU A 148 -7.63 -0.59 4.69
C LEU A 148 -9.05 -0.02 4.78
N ALA A 149 -9.58 0.18 5.97
CA ALA A 149 -10.90 0.76 6.18
C ALA A 149 -11.00 2.18 5.60
N LEU A 150 -9.94 2.99 5.70
CA LEU A 150 -9.90 4.33 5.12
C LEU A 150 -9.91 4.30 3.58
N ILE A 151 -9.14 3.38 2.97
CA ILE A 151 -9.14 3.18 1.51
C ILE A 151 -10.53 2.77 1.04
N GLN A 152 -11.16 1.80 1.69
CA GLN A 152 -12.51 1.34 1.38
C GLN A 152 -13.53 2.47 1.45
N ARG A 153 -13.49 3.29 2.52
CA ARG A 153 -14.38 4.46 2.66
C ARG A 153 -14.17 5.48 1.53
N ARG A 154 -12.94 5.74 1.13
CA ARG A 154 -12.66 6.64 0.02
C ARG A 154 -13.15 6.11 -1.32
N MET A 155 -12.98 4.81 -1.58
CA MET A 155 -13.48 4.17 -2.80
C MET A 155 -15.01 4.22 -2.86
N ALA A 156 -15.69 3.96 -1.75
CA ALA A 156 -17.14 4.08 -1.64
C ALA A 156 -17.63 5.53 -1.85
N ALA A 157 -16.92 6.51 -1.31
CA ALA A 157 -17.26 7.94 -1.47
C ALA A 157 -17.08 8.45 -2.92
N GLN A 158 -16.26 7.79 -3.73
CA GLN A 158 -16.07 8.13 -5.16
C GLN A 158 -17.10 7.46 -6.08
N GLY A 159 -18.17 6.91 -5.52
CA GLY A 159 -19.22 6.22 -6.30
C GLY A 159 -18.81 4.84 -6.82
N GLY A 160 -17.70 4.30 -6.33
CA GLY A 160 -17.27 2.95 -6.63
C GLY A 160 -18.21 1.94 -5.97
N THR A 161 -18.88 1.13 -6.77
CA THR A 161 -19.71 0.00 -6.31
C THR A 161 -18.86 -1.24 -5.98
N LEU A 162 -17.56 -1.07 -5.75
CA LEU A 162 -16.70 -2.18 -5.38
C LEU A 162 -16.99 -2.58 -3.92
N PRO A 163 -17.31 -3.84 -3.69
CA PRO A 163 -17.50 -4.36 -2.35
C PRO A 163 -16.19 -4.28 -1.56
N PRO A 164 -16.24 -4.37 -0.23
CA PRO A 164 -15.05 -4.39 0.60
C PRO A 164 -14.05 -5.47 0.14
N ILE A 165 -12.77 -5.15 0.08
CA ILE A 165 -11.73 -6.03 -0.47
C ILE A 165 -11.66 -7.36 0.31
N ASP A 166 -11.91 -7.34 1.61
CA ASP A 166 -12.00 -8.51 2.49
C ASP A 166 -13.15 -9.46 2.13
N THR A 167 -14.21 -8.95 1.49
CA THR A 167 -15.31 -9.79 0.99
C THR A 167 -15.01 -10.39 -0.38
N ILE A 168 -14.09 -9.78 -1.14
CA ILE A 168 -13.70 -10.24 -2.47
C ILE A 168 -12.64 -11.35 -2.37
N VAL A 169 -11.61 -11.16 -1.54
CA VAL A 169 -10.50 -12.11 -1.37
C VAL A 169 -10.90 -13.16 -0.35
N ARG A 170 -11.06 -14.41 -0.80
CA ARG A 170 -11.42 -15.54 0.06
C ARG A 170 -10.23 -16.20 0.72
N SER A 171 -9.14 -16.28 0.00
CA SER A 171 -7.86 -16.76 0.53
C SER A 171 -6.72 -16.19 -0.29
N MET A 172 -5.56 -16.08 0.33
CA MET A 172 -4.34 -15.66 -0.33
C MET A 172 -3.19 -16.57 0.13
N ARG A 173 -2.35 -16.97 -0.81
CA ARG A 173 -1.12 -17.74 -0.54
C ARG A 173 0.03 -17.04 -1.22
N ILE A 174 1.08 -16.77 -0.45
CA ILE A 174 2.30 -16.18 -0.94
C ILE A 174 3.32 -17.31 -1.05
N GLY A 175 3.67 -17.67 -2.29
CA GLY A 175 4.71 -18.63 -2.62
C GLY A 175 6.08 -17.95 -2.73
N PRO A 176 7.14 -18.70 -3.08
CA PRO A 176 8.48 -18.13 -3.24
C PRO A 176 8.53 -17.03 -4.29
N ASP A 177 7.86 -17.20 -5.44
CA ASP A 177 7.96 -16.32 -6.61
C ASP A 177 6.60 -15.86 -7.15
N SER A 178 5.52 -16.15 -6.43
CA SER A 178 4.15 -15.82 -6.88
C SER A 178 3.18 -15.63 -5.74
N VAL A 179 2.11 -14.91 -6.02
CA VAL A 179 0.94 -14.77 -5.15
C VAL A 179 -0.24 -15.43 -5.80
N THR A 180 -0.87 -16.35 -5.10
CA THR A 180 -2.14 -16.96 -5.52
C THR A 180 -3.25 -16.43 -4.64
N ALA A 181 -4.29 -15.84 -5.25
CA ALA A 181 -5.45 -15.33 -4.55
C ALA A 181 -6.72 -15.98 -5.10
N ARG A 182 -7.57 -16.47 -4.20
CA ARG A 182 -8.92 -16.93 -4.55
C ARG A 182 -9.88 -15.78 -4.36
N VAL A 183 -10.47 -15.33 -5.46
CA VAL A 183 -11.28 -14.11 -5.53
C VAL A 183 -12.72 -14.46 -5.89
N LEU A 184 -13.68 -13.89 -5.19
CA LEU A 184 -15.10 -13.99 -5.48
C LEU A 184 -15.65 -12.58 -5.70
N MET A 185 -15.98 -12.26 -6.96
CA MET A 185 -16.64 -11.00 -7.27
C MET A 185 -18.15 -11.14 -7.02
N PRO A 186 -18.78 -10.28 -6.21
CA PRO A 186 -20.23 -10.32 -6.02
C PRO A 186 -20.92 -10.01 -7.34
N GLN A 187 -21.95 -10.77 -7.63
CA GLN A 187 -22.83 -10.53 -8.77
C GLN A 187 -23.46 -9.14 -8.55
N GLY A 188 -23.37 -8.25 -9.55
CA GLY A 188 -23.99 -6.95 -9.45
C GLY A 188 -25.52 -7.08 -9.39
N SER A 189 -26.11 -6.49 -8.36
CA SER A 189 -27.55 -6.21 -8.33
C SER A 189 -27.89 -5.11 -9.32
#